data_9b53bddc848407cea3981e3b3a8e8c2b
#
_entry.id   9b53bddc848407cea3981e3b3a8e8c2b
#
_cell.length_a   1.000
_cell.length_b   1.000
_cell.length_c   1.000
_cell.angle_alpha   90.00
_cell.angle_beta   90.00
_cell.angle_gamma   90.00
#
_symmetry.space_group_name_H-M   'P 1'
#
loop_
_entity.id
_entity.type
_entity.pdbx_description
1 polymer ?
#
loop_
_entity_poly.entity_id
_entity_poly.type
_entity_poly.pdbx_seq_one_letter_code
_entity_poly.pdbx_strand_id
1 'polypeptide(L)'
;MKKAILCVLLTLAMSVNAFALEVPTDTVVQNLNGSQQAIKTYTIPPDQDPATLIEEPFELEGFLYTFANIVKTENPVEETKVHTEIITIETAKKDLSVVLENLEPTIEYDDGVFKGRLALDHTSIVTEAAGYTTKSYTVTETKTIGQLDRNDMSYVPATTVKDGRTLTLANVEWQVTGTDLVGEALMPSSYQAIATYSAKASYNAATGYITTAEYVGDVTHEGIESILGIIISILGISNMKGNI
;
A
#
# COMPACT_ATOMS: atom_id res chain seq x y z
N MET A 1 5.84 6.17 -68.29
CA MET A 1 6.85 5.79 -67.28
C MET A 1 7.32 7.07 -66.58
N LYS A 2 6.75 7.35 -65.42
CA LYS A 2 7.09 8.54 -64.62
C LYS A 2 7.98 8.10 -63.47
N LYS A 3 9.24 8.52 -63.48
CA LYS A 3 10.21 8.31 -62.38
C LYS A 3 9.87 9.28 -61.27
N ALA A 4 9.41 8.77 -60.13
CA ALA A 4 9.28 9.55 -58.91
C ALA A 4 10.64 9.60 -58.22
N ILE A 5 11.21 10.78 -58.15
CA ILE A 5 12.42 11.08 -57.37
C ILE A 5 11.97 11.31 -55.93
N LEU A 6 12.30 10.38 -55.05
CA LEU A 6 12.09 10.50 -53.60
C LEU A 6 13.24 11.33 -53.03
N CYS A 7 13.00 12.62 -52.79
CA CYS A 7 13.90 13.47 -51.96
C CYS A 7 13.74 13.10 -50.49
N VAL A 8 14.69 12.32 -49.96
CA VAL A 8 14.85 12.15 -48.52
C VAL A 8 15.54 13.40 -48.00
N LEU A 9 14.76 14.28 -47.38
CA LEU A 9 15.30 15.41 -46.59
C LEU A 9 15.82 14.85 -45.28
N LEU A 10 17.13 14.60 -45.19
CA LEU A 10 17.82 14.28 -43.94
C LEU A 10 17.95 15.58 -43.18
N THR A 11 16.98 15.93 -42.32
CA THR A 11 17.15 17.01 -41.33
C THR A 11 18.06 16.49 -40.25
N LEU A 12 19.35 16.83 -40.39
CA LEU A 12 20.33 16.69 -39.32
C LEU A 12 19.95 17.70 -38.23
N ALA A 13 19.17 17.23 -37.22
CA ALA A 13 18.97 17.99 -36.00
C ALA A 13 20.33 18.05 -35.28
N MET A 14 21.12 19.04 -35.62
CA MET A 14 22.19 19.46 -34.71
C MET A 14 21.51 20.01 -33.47
N SER A 15 21.48 19.24 -32.40
CA SER A 15 21.29 19.77 -31.07
C SER A 15 22.46 20.69 -30.76
N VAL A 16 22.34 21.94 -31.16
CA VAL A 16 23.13 23.01 -30.61
C VAL A 16 22.70 23.04 -29.14
N ASN A 17 23.54 22.54 -28.23
CA ASN A 17 23.45 22.91 -26.84
C ASN A 17 23.65 24.42 -26.84
N ALA A 18 22.59 25.18 -27.01
CA ALA A 18 22.55 26.57 -26.63
C ALA A 18 22.75 26.55 -25.12
N PHE A 19 23.96 26.73 -24.67
CA PHE A 19 24.20 27.21 -23.32
C PHE A 19 23.40 28.51 -23.25
N ALA A 20 22.24 28.46 -22.64
CA ALA A 20 21.50 29.65 -22.28
C ALA A 20 22.47 30.42 -21.41
N LEU A 21 22.94 31.58 -21.90
CA LEU A 21 23.79 32.48 -21.10
C LEU A 21 22.89 32.86 -19.91
N GLU A 22 23.18 32.30 -18.75
CA GLU A 22 22.39 32.62 -17.56
C GLU A 22 22.56 34.09 -17.24
N VAL A 23 21.46 34.78 -17.23
CA VAL A 23 21.45 36.23 -16.94
C VAL A 23 21.41 36.37 -15.42
N PRO A 24 22.28 37.18 -14.82
CA PRO A 24 22.26 37.45 -13.41
C PRO A 24 20.89 38.01 -12.99
N THR A 25 20.35 37.51 -11.89
CA THR A 25 19.10 38.02 -11.29
C THR A 25 19.27 39.42 -10.71
N ASP A 26 20.50 39.74 -10.31
CA ASP A 26 20.88 41.09 -9.86
C ASP A 26 22.36 41.40 -10.19
N THR A 27 22.68 42.66 -10.42
CA THR A 27 24.02 43.14 -10.63
C THR A 27 24.21 44.45 -9.89
N VAL A 28 25.15 44.46 -8.95
CA VAL A 28 25.47 45.64 -8.13
C VAL A 28 26.92 46.00 -8.31
N VAL A 29 27.23 47.28 -8.61
CA VAL A 29 28.58 47.82 -8.65
C VAL A 29 28.82 48.69 -7.44
N GLN A 30 29.81 48.38 -6.66
CA GLN A 30 30.19 49.10 -5.44
C GLN A 30 31.59 49.71 -5.56
N ASN A 31 31.73 50.94 -5.01
CA ASN A 31 33.06 51.60 -4.90
C ASN A 31 33.68 51.28 -3.53
N LEU A 32 34.83 50.67 -3.55
CA LEU A 32 35.61 50.28 -2.37
C LEU A 32 36.97 51.02 -2.40
N ASN A 33 37.06 52.15 -1.70
CA ASN A 33 38.35 52.88 -1.48
C ASN A 33 39.24 53.01 -2.70
N GLY A 34 38.68 53.39 -3.86
CA GLY A 34 39.42 53.59 -5.10
C GLY A 34 39.47 52.40 -6.06
N SER A 35 38.85 51.32 -5.71
CA SER A 35 38.54 50.20 -6.60
C SER A 35 37.03 50.05 -6.74
N GLN A 36 36.58 49.42 -7.82
CA GLN A 36 35.17 49.07 -8.01
C GLN A 36 35.02 47.56 -7.87
N GLN A 37 33.91 47.13 -7.32
CA GLN A 37 33.54 45.72 -7.22
C GLN A 37 32.18 45.52 -7.92
N ALA A 38 32.13 44.58 -8.84
CA ALA A 38 30.89 44.11 -9.44
C ALA A 38 30.45 42.82 -8.73
N ILE A 39 29.23 42.80 -8.28
CA ILE A 39 28.59 41.64 -7.64
C ILE A 39 27.45 41.21 -8.54
N LYS A 40 27.52 40.00 -9.07
CA LYS A 40 26.45 39.38 -9.87
C LYS A 40 25.83 38.25 -9.09
N THR A 41 24.52 38.29 -8.95
CA THR A 41 23.75 37.27 -8.24
C THR A 41 22.97 36.40 -9.24
N TYR A 42 23.04 35.11 -9.08
CA TYR A 42 22.35 34.12 -9.91
C TYR A 42 21.53 33.19 -9.05
N THR A 43 20.36 32.78 -9.53
CA THR A 43 19.59 31.69 -8.95
C THR A 43 19.66 30.52 -9.92
N ILE A 44 20.25 29.42 -9.49
CA ILE A 44 20.51 28.25 -10.33
C ILE A 44 19.92 26.98 -9.73
N PRO A 45 19.67 25.95 -10.56
CA PRO A 45 19.24 24.64 -10.09
C PRO A 45 20.24 24.02 -9.08
N PRO A 46 19.76 23.14 -8.17
CA PRO A 46 20.60 22.53 -7.13
C PRO A 46 21.79 21.71 -7.67
N ASP A 47 21.64 21.14 -8.85
CA ASP A 47 22.62 20.28 -9.53
C ASP A 47 23.65 21.06 -10.37
N GLN A 48 23.47 22.38 -10.51
CA GLN A 48 24.37 23.21 -11.27
C GLN A 48 25.53 23.70 -10.40
N ASP A 49 26.77 23.59 -10.94
CA ASP A 49 27.94 24.15 -10.29
C ASP A 49 28.03 25.66 -10.54
N PRO A 50 27.96 26.52 -9.50
CA PRO A 50 28.11 27.96 -9.64
C PRO A 50 29.41 28.38 -10.34
N ALA A 51 30.47 27.55 -10.33
CA ALA A 51 31.73 27.84 -11.02
C ALA A 51 31.57 27.98 -12.55
N THR A 52 30.50 27.40 -13.12
CA THR A 52 30.18 27.54 -14.56
C THR A 52 29.73 28.94 -14.94
N LEU A 53 29.39 29.79 -13.98
CA LEU A 53 28.97 31.17 -14.17
C LEU A 53 30.12 32.18 -14.12
N ILE A 54 31.35 31.72 -13.86
CA ILE A 54 32.51 32.58 -13.83
C ILE A 54 32.80 33.08 -15.24
N GLU A 55 32.65 34.37 -15.41
CA GLU A 55 32.92 35.01 -16.69
C GLU A 55 34.45 35.28 -16.90
N GLU A 56 34.84 35.29 -18.15
CA GLU A 56 36.14 35.81 -18.53
C GLU A 56 36.24 37.31 -18.13
N PRO A 57 37.47 37.85 -17.96
CA PRO A 57 37.63 39.26 -17.65
C PRO A 57 36.87 40.16 -18.63
N PHE A 58 36.05 41.05 -18.10
CA PHE A 58 35.21 41.94 -18.91
C PHE A 58 35.44 43.41 -18.58
N GLU A 59 35.16 44.27 -19.55
CA GLU A 59 35.28 45.73 -19.39
C GLU A 59 33.87 46.34 -19.24
N LEU A 60 33.71 47.17 -18.22
CA LEU A 60 32.47 47.93 -17.98
C LEU A 60 32.87 49.36 -17.57
N GLU A 61 32.32 50.37 -18.26
CA GLU A 61 32.60 51.81 -18.01
C GLU A 61 34.09 52.19 -18.00
N GLY A 62 34.90 51.50 -18.81
CA GLY A 62 36.33 51.73 -18.89
C GLY A 62 37.17 51.08 -17.80
N PHE A 63 36.58 50.22 -17.02
CA PHE A 63 37.22 49.44 -15.97
C PHE A 63 37.23 47.96 -16.32
N LEU A 64 38.39 47.29 -16.17
CA LEU A 64 38.55 45.85 -16.37
C LEU A 64 38.24 45.10 -15.07
N TYR A 65 37.23 44.22 -15.11
CA TYR A 65 36.82 43.39 -13.99
C TYR A 65 37.37 41.98 -14.17
N THR A 66 37.91 41.43 -13.10
CA THR A 66 38.40 40.05 -13.04
C THR A 66 37.71 39.31 -11.92
N PHE A 67 37.49 38.01 -12.11
CA PHE A 67 36.91 37.15 -11.07
C PHE A 67 37.74 37.21 -9.78
N ALA A 68 37.07 37.35 -8.65
CA ALA A 68 37.69 37.40 -7.34
C ALA A 68 37.22 36.28 -6.41
N ASN A 69 35.93 36.08 -6.32
CA ASN A 69 35.37 35.09 -5.42
C ASN A 69 33.96 34.67 -5.87
N ILE A 70 33.54 33.50 -5.40
CA ILE A 70 32.19 32.98 -5.52
C ILE A 70 31.65 32.57 -4.15
N VAL A 71 30.43 32.94 -3.85
CA VAL A 71 29.73 32.51 -2.63
C VAL A 71 28.51 31.70 -3.05
N LYS A 72 28.38 30.49 -2.52
CA LYS A 72 27.25 29.61 -2.72
C LYS A 72 26.37 29.62 -1.46
N THR A 73 25.10 29.88 -1.66
CA THR A 73 24.10 29.78 -0.59
C THR A 73 22.98 28.88 -1.07
N GLU A 74 22.68 27.83 -0.31
CA GLU A 74 21.58 26.91 -0.60
C GLU A 74 20.27 27.49 -0.09
N ASN A 75 19.23 27.42 -0.94
CA ASN A 75 17.88 27.79 -0.56
C ASN A 75 17.11 26.50 -0.22
N PRO A 76 16.90 26.19 1.06
CA PRO A 76 16.22 24.97 1.45
C PRO A 76 14.73 25.04 1.12
N VAL A 77 14.16 23.91 0.78
CA VAL A 77 12.72 23.70 0.68
C VAL A 77 12.29 22.64 1.68
N GLU A 78 11.18 22.88 2.32
CA GLU A 78 10.48 21.92 3.16
C GLU A 78 9.04 21.82 2.66
N GLU A 79 8.68 20.66 2.16
CA GLU A 79 7.32 20.36 1.70
C GLU A 79 6.71 19.29 2.57
N THR A 80 5.52 19.55 3.10
CA THR A 80 4.76 18.59 3.89
C THR A 80 3.44 18.28 3.21
N LYS A 81 3.09 16.98 3.15
CA LYS A 81 1.80 16.51 2.62
C LYS A 81 1.26 15.38 3.46
N VAL A 82 -0.07 15.23 3.48
CA VAL A 82 -0.70 14.04 4.05
C VAL A 82 -0.51 12.87 3.09
N HIS A 83 -0.06 11.74 3.62
CA HIS A 83 0.05 10.49 2.89
C HIS A 83 -0.80 9.40 3.53
N THR A 84 -1.35 8.50 2.71
CA THR A 84 -2.10 7.33 3.14
C THR A 84 -1.50 6.09 2.52
N GLU A 85 -1.17 5.10 3.35
CA GLU A 85 -0.69 3.78 2.95
C GLU A 85 -1.71 2.71 3.33
N ILE A 86 -1.97 1.74 2.44
CA ILE A 86 -2.92 0.65 2.69
C ILE A 86 -2.13 -0.62 2.95
N ILE A 87 -2.30 -1.18 4.16
CA ILE A 87 -1.70 -2.45 4.54
C ILE A 87 -2.76 -3.54 4.49
N THR A 88 -2.38 -4.69 3.95
CA THR A 88 -3.22 -5.88 3.88
C THR A 88 -2.57 -7.02 4.65
N ILE A 89 -3.33 -7.63 5.57
CA ILE A 89 -2.89 -8.80 6.34
C ILE A 89 -3.89 -9.95 6.19
N GLU A 90 -3.40 -11.17 6.34
CA GLU A 90 -4.22 -12.38 6.37
C GLU A 90 -4.30 -12.92 7.79
N THR A 91 -5.51 -13.32 8.22
CA THR A 91 -5.75 -13.92 9.54
C THR A 91 -6.62 -15.17 9.42
N ALA A 92 -6.45 -16.09 10.38
CA ALA A 92 -7.27 -17.30 10.44
C ALA A 92 -8.67 -17.06 11.03
N LYS A 93 -8.87 -15.92 11.71
CA LYS A 93 -10.13 -15.58 12.41
C LYS A 93 -10.50 -14.12 12.15
N LYS A 94 -11.80 -13.86 12.13
CA LYS A 94 -12.37 -12.51 12.05
C LYS A 94 -12.48 -11.87 13.45
N ASP A 95 -11.42 -11.94 14.23
CA ASP A 95 -11.40 -11.39 15.58
C ASP A 95 -10.56 -10.12 15.57
N LEU A 96 -11.15 -8.99 15.97
CA LEU A 96 -10.48 -7.70 15.95
C LEU A 96 -9.21 -7.69 16.83
N SER A 97 -9.20 -8.43 17.95
CA SER A 97 -8.02 -8.52 18.80
C SER A 97 -6.85 -9.17 18.07
N VAL A 98 -7.13 -10.25 17.31
CA VAL A 98 -6.11 -10.93 16.50
C VAL A 98 -5.64 -10.04 15.34
N VAL A 99 -6.54 -9.26 14.75
CA VAL A 99 -6.19 -8.30 13.70
C VAL A 99 -5.26 -7.23 14.26
N LEU A 100 -5.61 -6.63 15.40
CA LEU A 100 -4.81 -5.57 16.02
C LEU A 100 -3.45 -6.04 16.55
N GLU A 101 -3.31 -7.32 16.92
CA GLU A 101 -2.01 -7.92 17.28
C GLU A 101 -1.05 -8.00 16.08
N ASN A 102 -1.57 -8.01 14.84
CA ASN A 102 -0.81 -8.11 13.61
C ASN A 102 -0.64 -6.75 12.88
N LEU A 103 -1.28 -5.70 13.37
CA LEU A 103 -1.14 -4.34 12.84
C LEU A 103 -0.31 -3.51 13.81
N GLU A 104 0.79 -2.95 13.34
CA GLU A 104 1.57 -2.01 14.14
C GLU A 104 0.78 -0.71 14.32
N PRO A 105 0.88 -0.03 15.48
CA PRO A 105 0.16 1.23 15.70
C PRO A 105 0.66 2.36 14.80
N THR A 106 1.91 2.29 14.35
CA THR A 106 2.53 3.25 13.43
C THR A 106 3.52 2.54 12.53
N ILE A 107 3.66 3.03 11.30
CA ILE A 107 4.68 2.58 10.35
C ILE A 107 5.55 3.75 9.90
N GLU A 108 6.80 3.47 9.57
CA GLU A 108 7.69 4.45 8.94
C GLU A 108 7.46 4.43 7.42
N TYR A 109 7.37 5.61 6.84
CA TYR A 109 7.26 5.81 5.39
C TYR A 109 8.50 6.48 4.85
N ASP A 110 9.07 5.96 3.77
CA ASP A 110 10.20 6.52 3.03
C ASP A 110 10.13 6.08 1.57
N ASP A 111 9.81 7.00 0.65
CA ASP A 111 9.81 6.73 -0.80
C ASP A 111 11.09 7.23 -1.48
N GLY A 112 12.08 7.68 -0.69
CA GLY A 112 13.33 8.29 -1.15
C GLY A 112 13.26 9.81 -1.33
N VAL A 113 12.07 10.39 -1.35
CA VAL A 113 11.82 11.84 -1.45
C VAL A 113 11.11 12.34 -0.20
N PHE A 114 9.99 11.72 0.16
CA PHE A 114 9.22 12.05 1.36
C PHE A 114 9.43 11.00 2.44
N LYS A 115 9.54 11.45 3.68
CA LYS A 115 9.68 10.61 4.86
C LYS A 115 8.73 11.05 5.93
N GLY A 116 8.24 10.08 6.72
CA GLY A 116 7.35 10.39 7.82
C GLY A 116 6.92 9.16 8.58
N ARG A 117 6.08 9.38 9.59
CA ARG A 117 5.48 8.32 10.37
C ARG A 117 3.96 8.36 10.17
N LEU A 118 3.40 7.22 9.76
CA LEU A 118 1.98 7.07 9.53
C LEU A 118 1.36 6.31 10.70
N ALA A 119 0.22 6.78 11.18
CA ALA A 119 -0.53 6.15 12.27
C ALA A 119 -1.70 5.34 11.71
N LEU A 120 -2.00 4.20 12.34
CA LEU A 120 -3.14 3.36 12.01
C LEU A 120 -4.45 4.10 12.23
N ASP A 121 -5.25 4.24 11.17
CA ASP A 121 -6.66 4.64 11.30
C ASP A 121 -7.51 3.42 11.68
N HIS A 122 -7.84 3.31 12.96
CA HIS A 122 -8.65 2.21 13.49
C HIS A 122 -10.06 2.16 12.87
N THR A 123 -10.54 3.25 12.27
CA THR A 123 -11.86 3.31 11.63
C THR A 123 -11.87 2.75 10.21
N SER A 124 -10.70 2.65 9.59
CA SER A 124 -10.52 2.12 8.24
C SER A 124 -10.43 0.58 8.18
N ILE A 125 -10.33 -0.10 9.34
CA ILE A 125 -10.11 -1.55 9.40
C ILE A 125 -11.32 -2.30 8.86
N VAL A 126 -11.14 -3.00 7.73
CA VAL A 126 -12.16 -3.83 7.08
C VAL A 126 -11.66 -5.26 6.99
N THR A 127 -12.45 -6.23 7.49
CA THR A 127 -12.11 -7.65 7.43
C THR A 127 -13.17 -8.43 6.65
N GLU A 128 -12.74 -9.11 5.61
CA GLU A 128 -13.56 -9.93 4.72
C GLU A 128 -13.07 -11.38 4.67
N ALA A 129 -13.94 -12.31 4.31
CA ALA A 129 -13.52 -13.69 4.12
C ALA A 129 -12.66 -13.83 2.86
N ALA A 130 -11.49 -14.44 3.00
CA ALA A 130 -10.57 -14.71 1.88
C ALA A 130 -11.12 -15.73 0.87
N GLY A 131 -12.07 -16.58 1.34
CA GLY A 131 -12.75 -17.58 0.52
C GLY A 131 -13.60 -18.47 1.39
N TYR A 132 -14.29 -19.42 0.75
CA TYR A 132 -15.19 -20.36 1.44
C TYR A 132 -14.88 -21.80 1.02
N THR A 133 -15.04 -22.71 1.98
CA THR A 133 -15.03 -24.15 1.75
C THR A 133 -16.30 -24.76 2.31
N THR A 134 -16.86 -25.76 1.62
CA THR A 134 -18.04 -26.47 2.10
C THR A 134 -17.62 -27.55 3.09
N LYS A 135 -18.08 -27.44 4.34
CA LYS A 135 -17.93 -28.45 5.38
C LYS A 135 -19.22 -29.23 5.52
N SER A 136 -19.13 -30.56 5.66
CA SER A 136 -20.29 -31.42 5.89
C SER A 136 -20.26 -31.99 7.28
N TYR A 137 -21.45 -32.21 7.84
CA TYR A 137 -21.67 -32.87 9.12
C TYR A 137 -22.92 -33.76 9.05
N THR A 138 -23.07 -34.66 10.01
CA THR A 138 -24.25 -35.53 10.10
C THR A 138 -25.16 -35.06 11.20
N VAL A 139 -26.42 -34.82 10.85
CA VAL A 139 -27.50 -34.55 11.82
C VAL A 139 -28.09 -35.88 12.20
N THR A 140 -28.26 -36.16 13.50
CA THR A 140 -28.85 -37.39 14.01
C THR A 140 -30.01 -37.07 14.95
N GLU A 141 -30.97 -37.98 15.01
CA GLU A 141 -32.07 -38.00 15.97
C GLU A 141 -32.37 -39.44 16.35
N THR A 142 -32.60 -39.69 17.63
CA THR A 142 -33.01 -40.99 18.14
C THR A 142 -34.45 -40.93 18.67
N LYS A 143 -35.27 -41.86 18.25
CA LYS A 143 -36.67 -42.01 18.72
C LYS A 143 -36.91 -43.39 19.29
N THR A 144 -37.57 -43.46 20.43
CA THR A 144 -38.00 -44.69 21.03
C THR A 144 -39.45 -44.93 20.67
N ILE A 145 -39.75 -46.11 20.11
CA ILE A 145 -41.07 -46.57 19.74
C ILE A 145 -41.36 -47.77 20.63
N GLY A 146 -42.24 -47.60 21.59
CA GLY A 146 -42.54 -48.62 22.61
C GLY A 146 -43.85 -49.32 22.39
N GLN A 147 -44.16 -50.29 23.27
CA GLN A 147 -45.40 -51.10 23.31
C GLN A 147 -45.65 -51.86 22.01
N LEU A 148 -44.60 -52.46 21.48
CA LEU A 148 -44.70 -53.29 20.29
C LEU A 148 -44.89 -54.75 20.67
N ASP A 149 -45.74 -55.47 19.94
CA ASP A 149 -46.06 -56.90 20.16
C ASP A 149 -44.98 -57.82 19.56
N ARG A 150 -44.15 -57.26 18.67
CA ARG A 150 -43.07 -57.97 18.00
C ARG A 150 -41.99 -56.99 17.50
N ASN A 151 -40.82 -57.53 17.19
CA ASN A 151 -39.70 -56.79 16.61
C ASN A 151 -39.80 -56.71 15.07
N ASP A 152 -40.78 -55.95 14.57
CA ASP A 152 -41.03 -55.79 13.14
C ASP A 152 -40.71 -54.37 12.66
N MET A 153 -39.90 -54.27 11.58
CA MET A 153 -39.50 -53.00 10.99
C MET A 153 -40.68 -52.17 10.45
N SER A 154 -41.88 -52.80 10.22
CA SER A 154 -43.07 -52.07 9.77
C SER A 154 -43.56 -51.06 10.80
N TYR A 155 -43.22 -51.19 12.06
CA TYR A 155 -43.53 -50.25 13.12
C TYR A 155 -42.61 -49.03 13.17
N VAL A 156 -41.47 -49.07 12.48
CA VAL A 156 -40.46 -48.01 12.50
C VAL A 156 -40.61 -47.16 11.25
N PRO A 157 -40.96 -45.87 11.37
CA PRO A 157 -41.02 -44.98 10.22
C PRO A 157 -39.68 -44.92 9.48
N ALA A 158 -39.68 -44.96 8.14
CA ALA A 158 -38.49 -44.88 7.34
C ALA A 158 -37.81 -43.48 7.42
N THR A 159 -38.55 -42.45 7.81
CA THR A 159 -38.07 -41.08 7.90
C THR A 159 -38.66 -40.38 9.12
N THR A 160 -37.93 -39.33 9.57
CA THR A 160 -38.43 -38.36 10.55
C THR A 160 -38.05 -36.95 10.16
N VAL A 161 -38.64 -35.94 10.80
CA VAL A 161 -38.28 -34.52 10.55
C VAL A 161 -37.72 -33.93 11.83
N LYS A 162 -36.56 -33.28 11.71
CA LYS A 162 -35.91 -32.50 12.77
C LYS A 162 -35.50 -31.14 12.21
N ASP A 163 -35.94 -30.07 12.85
CA ASP A 163 -35.62 -28.67 12.46
C ASP A 163 -35.88 -28.40 10.96
N GLY A 164 -37.02 -28.89 10.44
CA GLY A 164 -37.41 -28.74 9.04
C GLY A 164 -36.68 -29.64 8.06
N ARG A 165 -35.79 -30.52 8.53
CA ARG A 165 -34.98 -31.44 7.70
C ARG A 165 -35.51 -32.86 7.83
N THR A 166 -35.69 -33.53 6.71
CA THR A 166 -36.02 -34.95 6.66
C THR A 166 -34.74 -35.78 6.91
N LEU A 167 -34.81 -36.64 7.93
CA LEU A 167 -33.79 -37.64 8.25
C LEU A 167 -34.29 -39.02 7.84
N THR A 168 -33.42 -39.85 7.34
CA THR A 168 -33.68 -41.25 6.98
C THR A 168 -33.23 -42.18 8.09
N LEU A 169 -33.93 -43.29 8.26
CA LEU A 169 -33.59 -44.33 9.22
C LEU A 169 -32.21 -44.90 8.92
N ALA A 170 -31.32 -44.84 9.92
CA ALA A 170 -29.94 -45.31 9.83
C ALA A 170 -29.68 -46.60 10.61
N ASN A 171 -30.36 -46.76 11.76
CA ASN A 171 -30.23 -47.94 12.62
C ASN A 171 -31.48 -48.15 13.47
N VAL A 172 -31.76 -49.40 13.83
CA VAL A 172 -32.77 -49.77 14.81
C VAL A 172 -32.21 -50.80 15.78
N GLU A 173 -32.31 -50.52 17.07
CA GLU A 173 -32.02 -51.47 18.14
C GLU A 173 -33.33 -51.90 18.77
N TRP A 174 -33.51 -53.24 18.88
CA TRP A 174 -34.65 -53.83 19.51
C TRP A 174 -34.35 -54.22 20.95
N GLN A 175 -35.22 -53.82 21.86
CA GLN A 175 -35.14 -54.21 23.26
C GLN A 175 -36.44 -54.91 23.69
N VAL A 176 -36.27 -56.02 24.41
CA VAL A 176 -37.40 -56.72 25.02
C VAL A 176 -37.81 -55.96 26.29
N THR A 177 -39.05 -55.56 26.36
CA THR A 177 -39.58 -54.79 27.50
C THR A 177 -40.57 -55.61 28.37
N GLY A 178 -41.02 -56.78 27.87
CA GLY A 178 -41.85 -57.67 28.62
C GLY A 178 -41.70 -59.13 28.14
N THR A 179 -42.01 -60.08 29.06
CA THR A 179 -41.95 -61.52 28.79
C THR A 179 -43.20 -62.14 29.38
N ASP A 180 -43.74 -63.14 28.68
CA ASP A 180 -44.85 -63.96 29.16
C ASP A 180 -44.37 -65.37 29.34
N LEU A 181 -45.00 -66.12 30.30
CA LEU A 181 -44.75 -67.52 30.54
C LEU A 181 -45.54 -68.35 29.53
N VAL A 182 -44.83 -69.03 28.66
CA VAL A 182 -45.41 -69.97 27.69
C VAL A 182 -44.96 -71.40 28.02
N GLY A 183 -45.79 -72.21 28.65
CA GLY A 183 -45.37 -73.48 29.22
C GLY A 183 -44.39 -73.26 30.39
N GLU A 184 -43.18 -73.76 30.33
CA GLU A 184 -42.14 -73.60 31.36
C GLU A 184 -41.07 -72.55 30.95
N ALA A 185 -41.21 -71.87 29.78
CA ALA A 185 -40.27 -70.93 29.27
C ALA A 185 -40.77 -69.49 29.25
N LEU A 186 -39.96 -68.50 29.63
CA LEU A 186 -40.26 -67.09 29.47
C LEU A 186 -39.91 -66.67 28.00
N MET A 187 -40.99 -66.29 27.31
CA MET A 187 -40.93 -65.82 25.92
C MET A 187 -41.11 -64.32 25.84
N PRO A 188 -40.30 -63.58 25.04
CA PRO A 188 -40.49 -62.15 24.80
C PRO A 188 -41.92 -61.88 24.24
N SER A 189 -42.67 -60.97 24.89
CA SER A 189 -44.03 -60.61 24.50
C SER A 189 -44.21 -59.10 24.23
N SER A 190 -43.27 -58.31 24.63
CA SER A 190 -43.32 -56.88 24.42
C SER A 190 -41.94 -56.36 24.07
N TYR A 191 -41.86 -55.42 23.13
CA TYR A 191 -40.64 -54.85 22.59
C TYR A 191 -40.70 -53.32 22.52
N GLN A 192 -39.51 -52.69 22.47
CA GLN A 192 -39.37 -51.33 22.01
C GLN A 192 -38.25 -51.26 20.95
N ALA A 193 -38.44 -50.35 20.01
CA ALA A 193 -37.41 -50.01 19.00
C ALA A 193 -36.76 -48.68 19.34
N ILE A 194 -35.44 -48.64 19.38
CA ILE A 194 -34.66 -47.42 19.44
C ILE A 194 -34.17 -47.14 18.02
N ALA A 195 -34.87 -46.26 17.34
CA ALA A 195 -34.63 -45.91 15.94
C ALA A 195 -33.71 -44.66 15.85
N THR A 196 -32.57 -44.80 15.22
CA THR A 196 -31.64 -43.71 14.93
C THR A 196 -31.80 -43.26 13.49
N TYR A 197 -32.09 -41.98 13.29
CA TYR A 197 -32.24 -41.34 11.99
C TYR A 197 -31.06 -40.42 11.73
N SER A 198 -30.65 -40.29 10.47
CA SER A 198 -29.57 -39.40 10.08
C SER A 198 -29.79 -38.74 8.72
N ALA A 199 -29.15 -37.57 8.55
CA ALA A 199 -29.03 -36.89 7.27
C ALA A 199 -27.73 -36.14 7.21
N LYS A 200 -27.12 -36.08 6.03
CA LYS A 200 -25.95 -35.18 5.78
C LYS A 200 -26.44 -33.74 5.63
N ALA A 201 -25.72 -32.84 6.23
CA ALA A 201 -25.86 -31.40 6.10
C ALA A 201 -24.54 -30.77 5.74
N SER A 202 -24.57 -29.59 5.13
CA SER A 202 -23.37 -28.84 4.82
C SER A 202 -23.56 -27.35 5.14
N TYR A 203 -22.46 -26.68 5.37
CA TYR A 203 -22.36 -25.22 5.51
C TYR A 203 -21.10 -24.71 4.89
N ASN A 204 -21.10 -23.44 4.46
CA ASN A 204 -19.88 -22.80 3.98
C ASN A 204 -19.13 -22.17 5.17
N ALA A 205 -17.87 -22.57 5.32
CA ALA A 205 -16.96 -22.02 6.31
C ALA A 205 -15.92 -21.16 5.58
N ALA A 206 -15.59 -20.00 6.13
CA ALA A 206 -14.49 -19.21 5.62
C ALA A 206 -13.17 -19.99 5.72
N THR A 207 -12.31 -19.88 4.71
CA THR A 207 -10.98 -20.49 4.67
C THR A 207 -9.92 -19.65 5.39
N GLY A 208 -10.19 -18.37 5.55
CA GLY A 208 -9.35 -17.36 6.19
C GLY A 208 -10.00 -16.00 6.00
N TYR A 209 -9.34 -14.96 6.44
CA TYR A 209 -9.81 -13.59 6.35
C TYR A 209 -8.69 -12.68 5.86
N ILE A 210 -9.05 -11.71 5.03
CA ILE A 210 -8.18 -10.63 4.56
C ILE A 210 -8.66 -9.36 5.27
N THR A 211 -7.72 -8.68 5.91
CA THR A 211 -7.99 -7.39 6.56
C THR A 211 -7.16 -6.31 5.86
N THR A 212 -7.83 -5.23 5.48
CA THR A 212 -7.19 -4.00 5.00
C THR A 212 -7.31 -2.92 6.08
N ALA A 213 -6.25 -2.13 6.21
CA ALA A 213 -6.20 -1.01 7.14
C ALA A 213 -5.43 0.14 6.49
N GLU A 214 -5.85 1.37 6.74
CA GLU A 214 -5.17 2.58 6.27
C GLU A 214 -4.28 3.13 7.39
N TYR A 215 -3.10 3.59 6.98
CA TYR A 215 -2.17 4.33 7.80
C TYR A 215 -2.06 5.74 7.23
N VAL A 216 -2.28 6.75 8.05
CA VAL A 216 -2.33 8.15 7.62
C VAL A 216 -1.38 8.98 8.47
N GLY A 217 -0.69 9.91 7.84
CA GLY A 217 0.19 10.86 8.52
C GLY A 217 0.81 11.88 7.59
N ASP A 218 1.48 12.85 8.20
CA ASP A 218 2.25 13.84 7.46
C ASP A 218 3.60 13.26 7.07
N VAL A 219 3.99 13.47 5.81
CA VAL A 219 5.30 13.15 5.29
C VAL A 219 5.97 14.41 4.79
N THR A 220 7.25 14.56 5.06
CA THR A 220 8.04 15.75 4.73
C THR A 220 9.11 15.42 3.72
N HIS A 221 9.34 16.35 2.81
CA HIS A 221 10.49 16.40 1.92
C HIS A 221 11.37 17.58 2.33
N GLU A 222 12.59 17.30 2.70
CA GLU A 222 13.61 18.31 2.93
C GLU A 222 14.61 18.25 1.77
N GLY A 223 14.80 19.37 1.10
CA GLY A 223 15.68 19.45 -0.06
C GLY A 223 16.24 20.83 -0.26
N ILE A 224 16.90 21.01 -1.39
CA ILE A 224 17.37 22.31 -1.85
C ILE A 224 16.57 22.67 -3.09
N GLU A 225 15.78 23.75 -3.01
CA GLU A 225 15.00 24.25 -4.13
C GLU A 225 15.90 24.87 -5.20
N SER A 226 16.84 25.69 -4.74
CA SER A 226 17.76 26.40 -5.62
C SER A 226 19.06 26.77 -4.92
N ILE A 227 20.05 27.11 -5.71
CA ILE A 227 21.31 27.66 -5.23
C ILE A 227 21.41 29.14 -5.62
N LEU A 228 21.65 29.98 -4.61
CA LEU A 228 22.03 31.37 -4.83
C LEU A 228 23.56 31.44 -5.03
N GLY A 229 23.97 31.63 -6.27
CA GLY A 229 25.37 31.84 -6.62
C GLY A 229 25.67 33.34 -6.68
N ILE A 230 26.60 33.82 -5.85
CA ILE A 230 27.04 35.22 -5.88
C ILE A 230 28.46 35.24 -6.40
N ILE A 231 28.64 35.82 -7.58
CA ILE A 231 29.97 36.00 -8.20
C ILE A 231 30.46 37.40 -7.92
N ILE A 232 31.64 37.47 -7.33
CA ILE A 232 32.29 38.73 -7.01
C ILE A 232 33.45 38.91 -7.96
N SER A 233 33.41 39.98 -8.72
CA SER A 233 34.50 40.40 -9.58
C SER A 233 35.08 41.73 -9.11
N ILE A 234 36.38 41.82 -8.97
CA ILE A 234 37.07 43.03 -8.49
C ILE A 234 37.75 43.70 -9.66
N LEU A 235 37.73 45.02 -9.62
CA LEU A 235 38.47 45.86 -10.51
C LEU A 235 39.99 45.67 -10.36
N GLY A 236 40.65 45.25 -11.42
CA GLY A 236 42.08 45.35 -11.52
C GLY A 236 42.46 46.52 -12.41
N ILE A 237 42.83 47.61 -11.82
CA ILE A 237 43.57 48.76 -12.42
C ILE A 237 42.87 49.45 -13.60
N SER A 238 42.60 50.75 -13.45
CA SER A 238 42.23 51.59 -14.57
C SER A 238 43.36 51.56 -15.58
N ASN A 239 43.10 51.22 -16.83
CA ASN A 239 43.98 51.45 -17.93
C ASN A 239 44.02 52.97 -18.17
N MET A 240 44.68 53.71 -17.30
CA MET A 240 45.15 55.03 -17.72
C MET A 240 46.20 54.82 -18.81
N LYS A 241 45.75 54.71 -20.04
CA LYS A 241 46.61 55.07 -21.16
C LYS A 241 46.98 56.52 -20.96
N GLY A 242 48.18 56.78 -20.42
CA GLY A 242 48.77 58.09 -20.44
C GLY A 242 48.88 58.59 -21.90
N ASN A 243 48.13 59.63 -22.19
CA ASN A 243 48.49 60.48 -23.35
C ASN A 243 49.84 61.16 -23.06
N ILE A 244 50.82 60.73 -23.78
CA ILE A 244 52.00 61.53 -24.03
C ILE A 244 51.79 62.24 -25.38
#